data_96722796e94b384709b117ea8d2f5ce4
#
_entry.id   96722796e94b384709b117ea8d2f5ce4
#
_cell.length_a   1.000
_cell.length_b   1.000
_cell.length_c   1.000
_cell.angle_alpha   90.00
_cell.angle_beta   90.00
_cell.angle_gamma   90.00
#
_symmetry.space_group_name_H-M   'P 1'
#
loop_
_entity.id
_entity.type
_entity.pdbx_description
1 polymer ?
#
loop_
_entity_poly.entity_id
_entity_poly.type
_entity_poly.pdbx_seq_one_letter_code
_entity_poly.pdbx_strand_id
1 'polypeptide(L)'
;MGVWFGRQSLGALTMFASKLSFLYKSTHPMPSFAVALFATLFAVGIGLETQRVALVGFAVLFQQFSVGLSNDWLDHKRDRAAGRTDKPVARGSVGVSLVRNSSFAAGILALFVSGVLGWESVGWMVLMLIAGWIYNLGLKATAFSVLPYAIGFGILPVFVTL
;
A
#
# COMPACT_ATOMS: atom_id res chain seq x y z
N MET A 1 -33.27 29.54 9.27
CA MET A 1 -32.62 29.00 8.03
C MET A 1 -31.20 28.50 8.24
N GLY A 2 -30.39 28.97 9.20
CA GLY A 2 -28.99 28.62 9.41
C GLY A 2 -28.68 27.22 10.00
N VAL A 3 -29.60 26.61 10.73
CA VAL A 3 -29.36 25.34 11.44
C VAL A 3 -29.43 24.10 10.51
N TRP A 4 -30.11 24.22 9.38
CA TRP A 4 -30.24 23.11 8.40
C TRP A 4 -28.97 22.87 7.58
N PHE A 5 -28.30 23.95 7.18
CA PHE A 5 -27.04 23.86 6.42
C PHE A 5 -25.87 23.25 7.23
N GLY A 6 -25.80 23.53 8.53
CA GLY A 6 -24.75 22.99 9.41
C GLY A 6 -24.84 21.48 9.63
N ARG A 7 -26.05 20.91 9.65
CA ARG A 7 -26.27 19.49 9.91
C ARG A 7 -25.94 18.62 8.69
N GLN A 8 -26.16 19.11 7.47
CA GLN A 8 -25.80 18.40 6.23
C GLN A 8 -24.27 18.39 5.98
N SER A 9 -23.59 19.49 6.27
CA SER A 9 -22.14 19.58 6.14
C SER A 9 -21.39 18.71 7.17
N LEU A 10 -21.89 18.64 8.42
CA LEU A 10 -21.34 17.72 9.43
C LEU A 10 -21.53 16.26 9.03
N GLY A 11 -22.68 15.88 8.48
CA GLY A 11 -22.93 14.51 8.01
C GLY A 11 -22.03 14.12 6.83
N ALA A 12 -21.78 15.03 5.90
CA ALA A 12 -20.85 14.80 4.79
C ALA A 12 -19.41 14.64 5.27
N LEU A 13 -18.96 15.47 6.21
CA LEU A 13 -17.60 15.40 6.78
C LEU A 13 -17.38 14.09 7.56
N THR A 14 -18.35 13.66 8.35
CA THR A 14 -18.25 12.39 9.09
C THR A 14 -18.23 11.18 8.15
N MET A 15 -19.03 11.19 7.09
CA MET A 15 -18.99 10.15 6.04
C MET A 15 -17.65 10.13 5.28
N PHE A 16 -17.09 11.29 4.99
CA PHE A 16 -15.79 11.39 4.33
C PHE A 16 -14.67 10.86 5.24
N ALA A 17 -14.63 11.28 6.49
CA ALA A 17 -13.66 10.82 7.48
C ALA A 17 -13.75 9.30 7.71
N SER A 18 -14.96 8.73 7.75
CA SER A 18 -15.14 7.28 7.88
C SER A 18 -14.60 6.52 6.66
N LYS A 19 -14.85 6.99 5.44
CA LYS A 19 -14.33 6.39 4.22
C LYS A 19 -12.80 6.43 4.18
N LEU A 20 -12.17 7.53 4.60
CA LEU A 20 -10.71 7.63 4.72
C LEU A 20 -10.15 6.64 5.73
N SER A 21 -10.79 6.50 6.90
CA SER A 21 -10.39 5.51 7.91
C SER A 21 -10.48 4.09 7.38
N PHE A 22 -11.53 3.74 6.63
CA PHE A 22 -11.67 2.43 6.02
C PHE A 22 -10.65 2.19 4.90
N LEU A 23 -10.38 3.21 4.08
CA LEU A 23 -9.34 3.13 3.05
C LEU A 23 -7.97 2.91 3.69
N TYR A 24 -7.64 3.66 4.75
CA TYR A 24 -6.42 3.48 5.52
C TYR A 24 -6.29 2.06 6.09
N LYS A 25 -7.37 1.48 6.65
CA LYS A 25 -7.35 0.09 7.12
C LYS A 25 -7.03 -0.90 6.00
N SER A 26 -7.51 -0.65 4.78
CA SER A 26 -7.24 -1.50 3.61
C SER A 26 -5.80 -1.39 3.08
N THR A 27 -4.99 -0.44 3.56
CA THR A 27 -3.55 -0.42 3.27
C THR A 27 -2.75 -1.44 4.08
N HIS A 28 -3.39 -2.14 5.02
CA HIS A 28 -2.71 -3.01 5.99
C HIS A 28 -1.59 -2.27 6.73
N PRO A 29 -1.90 -1.21 7.50
CA PRO A 29 -0.91 -0.24 7.95
C PRO A 29 0.22 -0.84 8.77
N MET A 30 -0.06 -1.81 9.65
CA MET A 30 0.97 -2.41 10.50
C MET A 30 2.12 -3.05 9.70
N PRO A 31 1.88 -4.03 8.80
CA PRO A 31 2.95 -4.58 7.97
C PRO A 31 3.56 -3.55 7.02
N SER A 32 2.76 -2.63 6.47
CA SER A 32 3.26 -1.60 5.56
C SER A 32 4.28 -0.67 6.23
N PHE A 33 3.96 -0.19 7.43
CA PHE A 33 4.89 0.64 8.20
C PHE A 33 6.10 -0.15 8.70
N ALA A 34 5.94 -1.43 9.04
CA ALA A 34 7.06 -2.26 9.48
C ALA A 34 8.12 -2.42 8.37
N VAL A 35 7.70 -2.72 7.14
CA VAL A 35 8.63 -2.85 6.00
C VAL A 35 9.25 -1.50 5.63
N ALA A 36 8.47 -0.43 5.60
CA ALA A 36 8.99 0.91 5.33
C ALA A 36 9.99 1.37 6.41
N LEU A 37 9.70 1.10 7.68
CA LEU A 37 10.62 1.38 8.79
C LEU A 37 11.91 0.58 8.66
N PHE A 38 11.83 -0.72 8.33
CA PHE A 38 13.01 -1.54 8.08
C PHE A 38 13.89 -0.95 6.97
N ALA A 39 13.30 -0.57 5.82
CA ALA A 39 14.03 0.07 4.73
C ALA A 39 14.67 1.40 5.16
N THR A 40 13.94 2.22 5.92
CA THR A 40 14.42 3.50 6.45
C THR A 40 15.59 3.29 7.41
N LEU A 41 15.48 2.36 8.35
CA LEU A 41 16.56 2.06 9.31
C LEU A 41 17.79 1.48 8.61
N PHE A 42 17.58 0.64 7.57
CA PHE A 42 18.68 0.13 6.78
C PHE A 42 19.40 1.27 6.04
N ALA A 43 18.65 2.19 5.42
CA ALA A 43 19.21 3.39 4.78
C ALA A 43 20.02 4.27 5.74
N VAL A 44 19.54 4.47 6.98
CA VAL A 44 20.28 5.16 8.04
C VAL A 44 21.55 4.38 8.42
N GLY A 45 21.42 3.06 8.60
CA GLY A 45 22.52 2.19 9.01
C GLY A 45 23.71 2.16 8.03
N ILE A 46 23.44 2.33 6.74
CA ILE A 46 24.49 2.42 5.70
C ILE A 46 24.96 3.86 5.42
N GLY A 47 24.46 4.84 6.19
CA GLY A 47 24.93 6.22 6.15
C GLY A 47 24.41 7.06 4.98
N LEU A 48 23.22 6.75 4.44
CA LEU A 48 22.63 7.62 3.41
C LEU A 48 22.27 8.99 3.97
N GLU A 49 22.32 10.01 3.10
CA GLU A 49 21.87 11.36 3.43
C GLU A 49 20.37 11.37 3.82
N THR A 50 20.01 12.27 4.74
CA THR A 50 18.65 12.36 5.30
C THR A 50 17.56 12.44 4.23
N GLN A 51 17.80 13.18 3.14
CA GLN A 51 16.85 13.29 2.03
C GLN A 51 16.63 11.94 1.34
N ARG A 52 17.70 11.19 1.06
CA ARG A 52 17.61 9.84 0.47
C ARG A 52 16.91 8.87 1.42
N VAL A 53 17.23 8.91 2.71
CA VAL A 53 16.55 8.10 3.74
C VAL A 53 15.03 8.33 3.71
N ALA A 54 14.59 9.59 3.66
CA ALA A 54 13.17 9.92 3.58
C ALA A 54 12.53 9.41 2.28
N LEU A 55 13.19 9.60 1.13
CA LEU A 55 12.70 9.12 -0.17
C LEU A 55 12.58 7.60 -0.20
N VAL A 56 13.56 6.86 0.29
CA VAL A 56 13.50 5.38 0.43
C VAL A 56 12.30 4.97 1.27
N GLY A 57 12.13 5.58 2.45
CA GLY A 57 11.01 5.29 3.34
C GLY A 57 9.65 5.52 2.68
N PHE A 58 9.46 6.67 2.01
CA PHE A 58 8.21 6.96 1.31
C PHE A 58 7.97 6.06 0.09
N ALA A 59 9.01 5.78 -0.72
CA ALA A 59 8.89 4.90 -1.88
C ALA A 59 8.41 3.51 -1.46
N VAL A 60 9.03 2.93 -0.43
CA VAL A 60 8.65 1.62 0.11
C VAL A 60 7.27 1.66 0.77
N LEU A 61 6.93 2.72 1.49
CA LEU A 61 5.60 2.86 2.11
C LEU A 61 4.49 2.90 1.06
N PHE A 62 4.64 3.68 0.00
CA PHE A 62 3.66 3.72 -1.08
C PHE A 62 3.56 2.38 -1.82
N GLN A 63 4.68 1.69 -2.03
CA GLN A 63 4.69 0.35 -2.60
C GLN A 63 3.90 -0.62 -1.71
N GLN A 64 4.12 -0.62 -0.41
CA GLN A 64 3.40 -1.46 0.54
C GLN A 64 1.90 -1.12 0.58
N PHE A 65 1.53 0.15 0.52
CA PHE A 65 0.13 0.56 0.41
C PHE A 65 -0.52 0.05 -0.88
N SER A 66 0.19 0.13 -2.02
CA SER A 66 -0.29 -0.42 -3.28
C SER A 66 -0.58 -1.93 -3.17
N VAL A 67 0.34 -2.69 -2.57
CA VAL A 67 0.20 -4.15 -2.38
C VAL A 67 -0.93 -4.47 -1.38
N GLY A 68 -1.02 -3.74 -0.26
CA GLY A 68 -2.09 -3.94 0.72
C GLY A 68 -3.48 -3.67 0.15
N LEU A 69 -3.65 -2.54 -0.54
CA LEU A 69 -4.90 -2.17 -1.20
C LEU A 69 -5.28 -3.15 -2.31
N SER A 70 -4.31 -3.63 -3.11
CA SER A 70 -4.57 -4.63 -4.15
C SER A 70 -5.04 -5.95 -3.55
N ASN A 71 -4.54 -6.34 -2.38
CA ASN A 71 -5.00 -7.52 -1.68
C ASN A 71 -6.50 -7.42 -1.33
N ASP A 72 -6.92 -6.34 -0.69
CA ASP A 72 -8.32 -6.16 -0.30
C ASP A 72 -9.26 -6.02 -1.51
N TRP A 73 -8.79 -5.35 -2.58
CA TRP A 73 -9.56 -5.23 -3.81
C TRP A 73 -9.73 -6.59 -4.52
N LEU A 74 -8.66 -7.34 -4.72
CA LEU A 74 -8.69 -8.62 -5.46
C LEU A 74 -9.47 -9.69 -4.69
N ASP A 75 -9.33 -9.72 -3.37
CA ASP A 75 -9.96 -10.72 -2.51
C ASP A 75 -11.41 -10.40 -2.12
N HIS A 76 -11.93 -9.21 -2.43
CA HIS A 76 -13.20 -8.72 -1.87
C HIS A 76 -14.40 -9.69 -2.02
N LYS A 77 -14.47 -10.43 -3.13
CA LYS A 77 -15.56 -11.43 -3.35
C LYS A 77 -15.39 -12.65 -2.45
N ARG A 78 -14.16 -13.16 -2.36
CA ARG A 78 -13.81 -14.31 -1.52
C ARG A 78 -13.97 -13.96 -0.04
N ASP A 79 -13.48 -12.79 0.39
CA ASP A 79 -13.58 -12.34 1.76
C ASP A 79 -15.04 -12.10 2.17
N ARG A 80 -15.87 -11.57 1.26
CA ARG A 80 -17.32 -11.43 1.49
C ARG A 80 -18.01 -12.79 1.63
N ALA A 81 -17.70 -13.76 0.76
CA ALA A 81 -18.25 -15.11 0.84
C ALA A 81 -17.83 -15.84 2.12
N ALA A 82 -16.63 -15.56 2.63
CA ALA A 82 -16.11 -16.09 3.90
C ALA A 82 -16.59 -15.34 5.14
N GLY A 83 -17.47 -14.32 5.00
CA GLY A 83 -18.02 -13.55 6.12
C GLY A 83 -17.00 -12.69 6.87
N ARG A 84 -15.91 -12.26 6.20
CA ARG A 84 -14.85 -11.45 6.81
C ARG A 84 -15.36 -10.06 7.20
N THR A 85 -15.62 -9.87 8.49
CA THR A 85 -16.11 -8.61 9.06
C THR A 85 -15.01 -7.61 9.39
N ASP A 86 -13.76 -8.06 9.45
CA ASP A 86 -12.56 -7.25 9.67
C ASP A 86 -12.11 -6.46 8.41
N LYS A 87 -12.55 -6.89 7.22
CA LYS A 87 -12.20 -6.29 5.93
C LYS A 87 -13.22 -5.23 5.47
N PRO A 88 -12.84 -3.92 5.41
CA PRO A 88 -13.77 -2.85 5.04
C PRO A 88 -14.41 -3.02 3.67
N VAL A 89 -13.66 -3.53 2.68
CA VAL A 89 -14.15 -3.76 1.31
C VAL A 89 -15.18 -4.90 1.27
N ALA A 90 -14.91 -6.00 1.97
CA ALA A 90 -15.81 -7.14 2.04
C ALA A 90 -17.15 -6.77 2.71
N ARG A 91 -17.11 -5.92 3.74
CA ARG A 91 -18.30 -5.38 4.42
C ARG A 91 -19.07 -4.35 3.59
N GLY A 92 -18.49 -3.81 2.52
CA GLY A 92 -19.07 -2.69 1.77
C GLY A 92 -18.92 -1.33 2.45
N SER A 93 -18.09 -1.20 3.48
CA SER A 93 -17.83 0.08 4.19
C SER A 93 -17.00 1.06 3.35
N VAL A 94 -16.27 0.56 2.37
CA VAL A 94 -15.55 1.33 1.35
C VAL A 94 -15.76 0.70 -0.02
N GLY A 95 -15.90 1.55 -1.05
CA GLY A 95 -16.17 1.08 -2.41
C GLY A 95 -14.98 0.36 -3.03
N VAL A 96 -15.23 -0.76 -3.71
CA VAL A 96 -14.21 -1.59 -4.41
C VAL A 96 -13.41 -0.74 -5.41
N SER A 97 -14.09 0.13 -6.17
CA SER A 97 -13.43 1.01 -7.16
C SER A 97 -12.49 2.03 -6.50
N LEU A 98 -12.87 2.56 -5.34
CA LEU A 98 -12.01 3.49 -4.60
C LEU A 98 -10.73 2.78 -4.15
N VAL A 99 -10.84 1.59 -3.55
CA VAL A 99 -9.67 0.82 -3.08
C VAL A 99 -8.78 0.42 -4.25
N ARG A 100 -9.36 -0.06 -5.36
CA ARG A 100 -8.63 -0.36 -6.59
C ARG A 100 -7.85 0.85 -7.13
N ASN A 101 -8.53 1.99 -7.29
CA ASN A 101 -7.90 3.18 -7.85
C ASN A 101 -6.81 3.73 -6.90
N SER A 102 -7.03 3.66 -5.59
CA SER A 102 -6.02 4.03 -4.60
C SER A 102 -4.81 3.09 -4.62
N SER A 103 -5.00 1.79 -4.92
CA SER A 103 -3.90 0.85 -5.11
C SER A 103 -3.01 1.25 -6.29
N PHE A 104 -3.60 1.61 -7.44
CA PHE A 104 -2.84 2.11 -8.59
C PHE A 104 -2.16 3.45 -8.29
N ALA A 105 -2.87 4.39 -7.66
CA ALA A 105 -2.32 5.68 -7.28
C ALA A 105 -1.10 5.54 -6.35
N ALA A 106 -1.18 4.66 -5.36
CA ALA A 106 -0.06 4.37 -4.48
C ALA A 106 1.13 3.74 -5.24
N GLY A 107 0.87 2.83 -6.18
CA GLY A 107 1.92 2.27 -7.05
C GLY A 107 2.61 3.34 -7.92
N ILE A 108 1.83 4.25 -8.51
CA ILE A 108 2.37 5.38 -9.29
C ILE A 108 3.21 6.31 -8.40
N LEU A 109 2.76 6.61 -7.18
CA LEU A 109 3.53 7.41 -6.23
C LEU A 109 4.84 6.72 -5.83
N ALA A 110 4.84 5.39 -5.62
CA ALA A 110 6.05 4.63 -5.36
C ALA A 110 7.05 4.77 -6.51
N LEU A 111 6.61 4.63 -7.76
CA LEU A 111 7.45 4.78 -8.95
C LEU A 111 7.96 6.23 -9.10
N PHE A 112 7.11 7.22 -8.84
CA PHE A 112 7.49 8.62 -8.92
C PHE A 112 8.58 8.96 -7.90
N VAL A 113 8.41 8.56 -6.64
CA VAL A 113 9.41 8.79 -5.58
C VAL A 113 10.71 8.03 -5.89
N SER A 114 10.62 6.80 -6.44
CA SER A 114 11.79 6.04 -6.89
C SER A 114 12.52 6.75 -8.04
N GLY A 115 11.79 7.42 -8.94
CA GLY A 115 12.38 8.23 -10.02
C GLY A 115 13.20 9.40 -9.52
N VAL A 116 12.84 9.98 -8.36
CA VAL A 116 13.65 11.03 -7.70
C VAL A 116 14.95 10.46 -7.13
N LEU A 117 14.96 9.19 -6.69
CA LEU A 117 16.18 8.49 -6.25
C LEU A 117 17.12 8.16 -7.41
N GLY A 118 16.57 7.88 -8.60
CA GLY A 118 17.31 7.55 -9.81
C GLY A 118 16.57 6.58 -10.70
N TRP A 119 16.97 6.50 -11.98
CA TRP A 119 16.28 5.66 -12.96
C TRP A 119 16.39 4.15 -12.65
N GLU A 120 17.51 3.72 -12.11
CA GLU A 120 17.71 2.31 -11.72
C GLU A 120 16.75 1.91 -10.58
N SER A 121 16.50 2.82 -9.63
CA SER A 121 15.55 2.61 -8.54
C SER A 121 14.13 2.36 -9.05
N VAL A 122 13.72 2.96 -10.19
CA VAL A 122 12.41 2.70 -10.80
C VAL A 122 12.30 1.24 -11.24
N GLY A 123 13.34 0.70 -11.88
CA GLY A 123 13.35 -0.71 -12.33
C GLY A 123 13.16 -1.69 -11.16
N TRP A 124 13.88 -1.49 -10.07
CA TRP A 124 13.74 -2.32 -8.87
C TRP A 124 12.40 -2.15 -8.19
N MET A 125 11.86 -0.92 -8.14
CA MET A 125 10.52 -0.68 -7.61
C MET A 125 9.42 -1.36 -8.43
N VAL A 126 9.54 -1.38 -9.76
CA VAL A 126 8.64 -2.13 -10.64
C VAL A 126 8.67 -3.62 -10.29
N LEU A 127 9.84 -4.21 -10.10
CA LEU A 127 9.96 -5.63 -9.71
C LEU A 127 9.32 -5.90 -8.34
N MET A 128 9.49 -5.02 -7.37
CA MET A 128 8.84 -5.14 -6.04
C MET A 128 7.31 -5.04 -6.14
N LEU A 129 6.79 -4.12 -6.95
CA LEU A 129 5.35 -4.01 -7.21
C LEU A 129 4.81 -5.26 -7.89
N ILE A 130 5.49 -5.76 -8.93
CA ILE A 130 5.11 -6.97 -9.66
C ILE A 130 5.08 -8.17 -8.70
N ALA A 131 6.10 -8.36 -7.87
CA ALA A 131 6.16 -9.46 -6.91
C ALA A 131 4.95 -9.43 -5.95
N GLY A 132 4.63 -8.27 -5.36
CA GLY A 132 3.49 -8.13 -4.46
C GLY A 132 2.13 -8.30 -5.16
N TRP A 133 1.99 -7.80 -6.38
CA TRP A 133 0.74 -7.94 -7.13
C TRP A 133 0.52 -9.37 -7.64
N ILE A 134 1.55 -10.08 -8.12
CA ILE A 134 1.46 -11.50 -8.52
C ILE A 134 1.07 -12.36 -7.32
N TYR A 135 1.63 -12.09 -6.14
CA TYR A 135 1.18 -12.73 -4.90
C TYR A 135 -0.32 -12.58 -4.72
N ASN A 136 -0.84 -11.36 -4.82
CA ASN A 136 -2.26 -11.06 -4.62
C ASN A 136 -3.16 -11.61 -5.75
N LEU A 137 -2.66 -11.70 -6.98
CA LEU A 137 -3.40 -12.24 -8.13
C LEU A 137 -3.65 -13.75 -8.08
N GLY A 138 -3.03 -14.44 -7.12
CA GLY A 138 -3.34 -15.86 -6.91
C GLY A 138 -2.17 -16.72 -6.45
N LEU A 139 -0.92 -16.25 -6.59
CA LEU A 139 0.26 -17.05 -6.21
C LEU A 139 0.25 -17.42 -4.72
N LYS A 140 -0.37 -16.59 -3.87
CA LYS A 140 -0.56 -16.84 -2.43
C LYS A 140 -1.34 -18.11 -2.11
N ALA A 141 -2.12 -18.63 -3.04
CA ALA A 141 -2.89 -19.89 -2.89
C ALA A 141 -2.15 -21.12 -3.41
N THR A 142 -0.89 -21.00 -3.77
CA THR A 142 -0.07 -22.07 -4.34
C THR A 142 1.12 -22.42 -3.44
N ALA A 143 1.81 -23.53 -3.74
CA ALA A 143 3.05 -23.92 -3.08
C ALA A 143 4.19 -22.89 -3.29
N PHE A 144 4.08 -22.03 -4.31
CA PHE A 144 5.05 -20.97 -4.64
C PHE A 144 4.80 -19.65 -3.93
N SER A 145 3.88 -19.62 -2.95
CA SER A 145 3.51 -18.38 -2.21
C SER A 145 4.70 -17.70 -1.52
N VAL A 146 5.76 -18.40 -1.21
CA VAL A 146 6.97 -17.85 -0.59
C VAL A 146 7.84 -17.03 -1.58
N LEU A 147 7.77 -17.32 -2.89
CA LEU A 147 8.64 -16.70 -3.89
C LEU A 147 8.50 -15.16 -3.97
N PRO A 148 7.31 -14.57 -4.00
CA PRO A 148 7.17 -13.11 -4.00
C PRO A 148 7.77 -12.43 -2.77
N TYR A 149 7.69 -13.09 -1.61
CA TYR A 149 8.35 -12.59 -0.40
C TYR A 149 9.87 -12.66 -0.52
N ALA A 150 10.42 -13.78 -0.97
CA ALA A 150 11.86 -13.95 -1.18
C ALA A 150 12.40 -12.92 -2.19
N ILE A 151 11.67 -12.68 -3.28
CA ILE A 151 12.01 -11.67 -4.29
C ILE A 151 11.90 -10.26 -3.69
N GLY A 152 10.79 -9.91 -3.06
CA GLY A 152 10.56 -8.57 -2.50
C GLY A 152 11.58 -8.20 -1.43
N PHE A 153 11.84 -9.09 -0.47
CA PHE A 153 12.83 -8.85 0.58
C PHE A 153 14.27 -8.96 0.09
N GLY A 154 14.54 -9.78 -0.95
CA GLY A 154 15.86 -9.84 -1.60
C GLY A 154 16.19 -8.58 -2.40
N ILE A 155 15.20 -7.96 -3.05
CA ILE A 155 15.35 -6.71 -3.80
C ILE A 155 15.48 -5.49 -2.87
N LEU A 156 14.83 -5.51 -1.71
CA LEU A 156 14.77 -4.35 -0.82
C LEU A 156 16.16 -3.79 -0.45
N PRO A 157 17.16 -4.59 -0.04
CA PRO A 157 18.51 -4.08 0.20
C PRO A 157 19.14 -3.45 -1.05
N VAL A 158 18.95 -4.06 -2.22
CA VAL A 158 19.48 -3.51 -3.49
C VAL A 158 18.84 -2.15 -3.77
N PHE A 159 17.51 -2.05 -3.65
CA PHE A 159 16.79 -0.78 -3.82
C PHE A 159 17.29 0.32 -2.90
N VAL A 160 17.61 -0.01 -1.64
CA VAL A 160 18.08 0.97 -0.65
C VAL A 160 19.50 1.47 -0.95
N THR A 161 20.37 0.62 -1.52
CA THR A 161 21.79 0.95 -1.77
C THR A 161 22.04 1.71 -3.07
N LEU A 162 21.03 1.87 -3.93
CA LEU A 162 21.10 2.65 -5.15
C LEU A 162 21.00 4.14 -4.87
#